data_99e56724ff3a6b5d09bd38a5ac1ec645
#
_entry.id   99e56724ff3a6b5d09bd38a5ac1ec645
#
_cell.length_a   1.000
_cell.length_b   1.000
_cell.length_c   1.000
_cell.angle_alpha   90.00
_cell.angle_beta   90.00
_cell.angle_gamma   90.00
#
_symmetry.space_group_name_H-M   'P 1'
#
loop_
_entity.id
_entity.type
_entity.pdbx_description
1 polymer ?
#
loop_
_entity_poly.entity_id
_entity_poly.type
_entity_poly.pdbx_seq_one_letter_code
_entity_poly.pdbx_strand_id
1 'polypeptide(L)'
;LSQLYYLNREIEGIIDRIGALTLRENRLDTCGGGNEEIKEEIDYLKNMLLIEQKRCLEQQKRLENFISKIPDSQMRLILSLRYINGLSWQQVAFSIGEYDESYPRKKHNKFLKDYKGDVTL
;
A
#
# COMPACT_ATOMS: atom_id res chain seq x y z
N LEU A 1 7.00 7.47 5.39
CA LEU A 1 7.25 6.08 4.94
C LEU A 1 6.01 5.20 4.96
N SER A 2 5.03 5.49 5.84
CA SER A 2 3.82 4.66 5.95
C SER A 2 2.71 5.01 4.94
N GLN A 3 2.89 6.04 4.11
CA GLN A 3 1.86 6.49 3.17
C GLN A 3 1.46 5.42 2.15
N LEU A 4 2.44 4.64 1.66
CA LEU A 4 2.15 3.57 0.70
C LEU A 4 1.22 2.52 1.29
N TYR A 5 1.39 2.18 2.57
CA TYR A 5 0.51 1.26 3.27
C TYR A 5 -0.94 1.76 3.28
N TYR A 6 -1.16 3.03 3.62
CA TYR A 6 -2.50 3.60 3.68
C TYR A 6 -3.13 3.74 2.31
N LEU A 7 -2.35 4.11 1.29
CA LEU A 7 -2.84 4.16 -0.09
C LEU A 7 -3.29 2.78 -0.58
N ASN A 8 -2.55 1.73 -0.27
CA ASN A 8 -2.94 0.37 -0.62
C ASN A 8 -4.24 -0.05 0.09
N ARG A 9 -4.42 0.35 1.35
CA ARG A 9 -5.66 0.08 2.08
C ARG A 9 -6.85 0.81 1.47
N GLU A 10 -6.67 2.06 1.04
CA GLU A 10 -7.71 2.81 0.35
C GLU A 10 -8.10 2.13 -0.97
N ILE A 11 -7.13 1.67 -1.73
CA ILE A 11 -7.37 0.95 -2.99
C ILE A 11 -8.15 -0.33 -2.75
N GLU A 12 -7.78 -1.12 -1.74
CA GLU A 12 -8.52 -2.33 -1.36
C GLU A 12 -9.99 -2.03 -1.03
N GLY A 13 -10.22 -0.96 -0.27
CA GLY A 13 -11.57 -0.52 0.07
C GLY A 13 -12.40 -0.16 -1.16
N ILE A 14 -11.80 0.55 -2.12
CA ILE A 14 -12.48 0.92 -3.37
C ILE A 14 -12.81 -0.32 -4.19
N ILE A 15 -11.87 -1.25 -4.31
CA ILE A 15 -12.07 -2.51 -5.05
C ILE A 15 -13.22 -3.31 -4.43
N ASP A 16 -13.26 -3.41 -3.10
CA ASP A 16 -14.32 -4.13 -2.39
C ASP A 16 -15.70 -3.49 -2.64
N ARG A 17 -15.76 -2.16 -2.63
CA ARG A 17 -17.02 -1.44 -2.91
C ARG A 17 -17.49 -1.66 -4.34
N ILE A 18 -16.57 -1.63 -5.32
CA ILE A 18 -16.90 -1.92 -6.72
C ILE A 18 -17.44 -3.34 -6.86
N GLY A 19 -16.80 -4.30 -6.20
CA GLY A 19 -17.24 -5.70 -6.22
C GLY A 19 -18.65 -5.87 -5.66
N ALA A 20 -18.93 -5.25 -4.52
CA ALA A 20 -20.24 -5.32 -3.89
C ALA A 20 -21.35 -4.69 -4.77
N LEU A 21 -21.05 -3.54 -5.39
CA LEU A 21 -22.01 -2.88 -6.27
C LEU A 21 -22.23 -3.65 -7.56
N THR A 22 -21.20 -4.25 -8.11
CA THR A 22 -21.29 -5.09 -9.31
C THR A 22 -22.21 -6.29 -9.06
N LEU A 23 -22.07 -6.97 -7.92
CA LEU A 23 -22.97 -8.06 -7.54
C LEU A 23 -24.40 -7.59 -7.40
N ARG A 24 -24.61 -6.43 -6.81
CA ARG A 24 -25.95 -5.85 -6.64
C ARG A 24 -26.55 -5.50 -7.99
N GLU A 25 -25.79 -4.91 -8.89
CA GLU A 25 -26.23 -4.60 -10.24
C GLU A 25 -26.68 -5.87 -10.97
N ASN A 26 -25.88 -6.93 -10.93
CA ASN A 26 -26.19 -8.21 -11.57
C ASN A 26 -27.50 -8.80 -11.03
N ARG A 27 -27.74 -8.73 -9.73
CA ARG A 27 -29.00 -9.21 -9.13
C ARG A 27 -30.21 -8.43 -9.64
N LEU A 28 -30.08 -7.12 -9.74
CA LEU A 28 -31.17 -6.25 -10.17
C LEU A 28 -31.44 -6.41 -11.68
N ASP A 29 -30.43 -6.60 -12.48
CA ASP A 29 -30.59 -6.89 -13.92
C ASP A 29 -31.36 -8.19 -14.12
N THR A 30 -31.11 -9.20 -13.30
CA THR A 30 -31.85 -10.46 -13.33
C THR A 30 -33.32 -10.27 -12.99
N CYS A 31 -33.65 -9.25 -12.16
CA CYS A 31 -35.02 -8.91 -11.78
C CYS A 31 -35.68 -7.92 -12.74
N GLY A 32 -34.98 -7.50 -13.79
CA GLY A 32 -35.53 -6.59 -14.81
C GLY A 32 -35.60 -5.12 -14.39
N GLY A 33 -34.88 -4.72 -13.31
CA GLY A 33 -34.81 -3.34 -12.86
C GLY A 33 -33.65 -2.59 -13.49
N GLY A 34 -33.87 -1.35 -13.93
CA GLY A 34 -32.83 -0.46 -14.38
C GLY A 34 -32.03 0.08 -13.19
N ASN A 35 -30.71 0.22 -13.33
CA ASN A 35 -29.80 0.58 -12.26
C ASN A 35 -28.82 1.65 -12.65
N GLU A 36 -29.32 2.74 -13.22
CA GLU A 36 -28.48 3.86 -13.64
C GLU A 36 -27.69 4.44 -12.47
N GLU A 37 -28.31 4.56 -11.29
CA GLU A 37 -27.62 5.07 -10.10
C GLU A 37 -26.47 4.17 -9.67
N ILE A 38 -26.64 2.85 -9.74
CA ILE A 38 -25.58 1.90 -9.40
C ILE A 38 -24.46 1.94 -10.43
N LYS A 39 -24.80 2.04 -11.72
CA LYS A 39 -23.82 2.18 -12.78
C LYS A 39 -23.00 3.46 -12.63
N GLU A 40 -23.64 4.58 -12.33
CA GLU A 40 -22.97 5.86 -12.07
C GLU A 40 -22.03 5.76 -10.86
N GLU A 41 -22.48 5.10 -9.78
CA GLU A 41 -21.65 4.89 -8.60
C GLU A 41 -20.42 4.02 -8.91
N ILE A 42 -20.61 2.95 -9.68
CA ILE A 42 -19.50 2.08 -10.09
C ILE A 42 -18.51 2.86 -10.95
N ASP A 43 -18.96 3.66 -11.90
CA ASP A 43 -18.10 4.48 -12.76
C ASP A 43 -17.31 5.49 -11.95
N TYR A 44 -17.96 6.15 -10.98
CA TYR A 44 -17.30 7.06 -10.04
C TYR A 44 -16.19 6.38 -9.27
N LEU A 45 -16.47 5.19 -8.72
CA LEU A 45 -15.49 4.41 -7.95
C LEU A 45 -14.32 3.93 -8.82
N LYS A 46 -14.59 3.53 -10.07
CA LYS A 46 -13.53 3.16 -11.01
C LYS A 46 -12.60 4.32 -11.30
N ASN A 47 -13.14 5.53 -11.45
CA ASN A 47 -12.32 6.73 -11.65
C ASN A 47 -11.49 7.05 -10.41
N MET A 48 -12.07 6.93 -9.20
CA MET A 48 -11.32 7.08 -7.95
C MET A 48 -10.19 6.07 -7.85
N LEU A 49 -10.47 4.81 -8.23
CA LEU A 49 -9.48 3.74 -8.22
C LEU A 49 -8.28 4.08 -9.10
N LEU A 50 -8.50 4.59 -10.30
CA LEU A 50 -7.43 4.99 -11.21
C LEU A 50 -6.57 6.09 -10.59
N ILE A 51 -7.19 7.08 -9.95
CA ILE A 51 -6.48 8.19 -9.30
C ILE A 51 -5.62 7.66 -8.14
N GLU A 52 -6.20 6.80 -7.29
CA GLU A 52 -5.48 6.25 -6.14
C GLU A 52 -4.35 5.31 -6.56
N GLN A 53 -4.56 4.51 -7.62
CA GLN A 53 -3.50 3.66 -8.15
C GLN A 53 -2.33 4.48 -8.68
N LYS A 54 -2.60 5.60 -9.33
CA LYS A 54 -1.56 6.52 -9.80
C LYS A 54 -0.77 7.09 -8.63
N ARG A 55 -1.46 7.55 -7.58
CA ARG A 55 -0.81 8.05 -6.36
C ARG A 55 0.05 6.99 -5.71
N CYS A 56 -0.46 5.76 -5.64
CA CYS A 56 0.27 4.62 -5.06
C CYS A 56 1.56 4.37 -5.84
N LEU A 57 1.50 4.37 -7.17
CA LEU A 57 2.67 4.16 -8.01
C LEU A 57 3.71 5.27 -7.84
N GLU A 58 3.25 6.52 -7.77
CA GLU A 58 4.14 7.66 -7.52
C GLU A 58 4.83 7.55 -6.17
N GLN A 59 4.10 7.19 -5.12
CA GLN A 59 4.67 7.01 -3.78
C GLN A 59 5.65 5.84 -3.74
N GLN A 60 5.34 4.75 -4.43
CA GLN A 60 6.24 3.61 -4.51
C GLN A 60 7.56 3.99 -5.20
N LYS A 61 7.49 4.75 -6.28
CA LYS A 61 8.68 5.24 -6.99
C LYS A 61 9.54 6.14 -6.11
N ARG A 62 8.92 7.05 -5.35
CA ARG A 62 9.63 7.91 -4.41
C ARG A 62 10.32 7.10 -3.33
N LEU A 63 9.61 6.11 -2.79
CA LEU A 63 10.14 5.25 -1.75
C LEU A 63 11.30 4.39 -2.27
N GLU A 64 11.15 3.79 -3.44
CA GLU A 64 12.22 3.02 -4.08
C GLU A 64 13.45 3.89 -4.35
N ASN A 65 13.25 5.11 -4.82
CA ASN A 65 14.35 6.06 -5.04
C ASN A 65 15.06 6.42 -3.73
N PHE A 66 14.28 6.69 -2.68
CA PHE A 66 14.83 6.97 -1.35
C PHE A 66 15.67 5.80 -0.84
N ILE A 67 15.11 4.59 -0.91
CA ILE A 67 15.79 3.37 -0.44
C ILE A 67 17.07 3.12 -1.23
N SER A 68 17.05 3.33 -2.55
CA SER A 68 18.19 3.06 -3.41
C SER A 68 19.44 3.89 -3.07
N LYS A 69 19.24 5.02 -2.41
CA LYS A 69 20.33 5.93 -2.01
C LYS A 69 20.95 5.59 -0.66
N ILE A 70 20.38 4.63 0.07
CA ILE A 70 20.90 4.24 1.38
C ILE A 70 22.11 3.31 1.18
N PRO A 71 23.27 3.62 1.81
CA PRO A 71 24.49 2.82 1.62
C PRO A 71 24.40 1.41 2.20
N ASP A 72 23.71 1.23 3.34
CA ASP A 72 23.60 -0.04 4.03
C ASP A 72 22.62 -0.96 3.32
N SER A 73 23.11 -2.07 2.75
CA SER A 73 22.28 -3.02 2.00
C SER A 73 21.24 -3.72 2.88
N GLN A 74 21.57 -4.01 4.14
CA GLN A 74 20.61 -4.60 5.06
C GLN A 74 19.46 -3.62 5.37
N MET A 75 19.81 -2.34 5.54
CA MET A 75 18.81 -1.30 5.78
C MET A 75 17.89 -1.13 4.57
N ARG A 76 18.46 -1.16 3.36
CA ARG A 76 17.65 -1.13 2.12
C ARG A 76 16.65 -2.29 2.11
N LEU A 77 17.11 -3.48 2.45
CA LEU A 77 16.25 -4.66 2.48
C LEU A 77 15.14 -4.53 3.54
N ILE A 78 15.49 -4.10 4.76
CA ILE A 78 14.52 -3.90 5.83
C ILE A 78 13.42 -2.93 5.40
N LEU A 79 13.81 -1.78 4.84
CA LEU A 79 12.83 -0.77 4.40
C LEU A 79 11.95 -1.29 3.25
N SER A 80 12.53 -2.01 2.31
CA SER A 80 11.76 -2.59 1.20
C SER A 80 10.75 -3.62 1.69
N LEU A 81 11.17 -4.52 2.57
CA LEU A 81 10.29 -5.54 3.12
C LEU A 81 9.16 -4.92 3.94
N ARG A 82 9.49 -3.92 4.75
CA ARG A 82 8.50 -3.30 5.64
C ARG A 82 7.53 -2.40 4.89
N TYR A 83 8.02 -1.53 4.02
CA TYR A 83 7.22 -0.45 3.43
C TYR A 83 6.71 -0.75 2.02
N ILE A 84 7.43 -1.49 1.22
CA ILE A 84 6.96 -1.88 -0.13
C ILE A 84 6.18 -3.18 -0.06
N ASN A 85 6.72 -4.19 0.60
CA ASN A 85 6.09 -5.52 0.70
C ASN A 85 5.07 -5.62 1.83
N GLY A 86 5.03 -4.66 2.75
CA GLY A 86 4.03 -4.60 3.81
C GLY A 86 4.17 -5.67 4.89
N LEU A 87 5.38 -6.19 5.11
CA LEU A 87 5.60 -7.27 6.07
C LEU A 87 5.61 -6.77 7.50
N SER A 88 5.18 -7.64 8.43
CA SER A 88 5.35 -7.38 9.86
C SER A 88 6.81 -7.44 10.26
N TRP A 89 7.16 -6.90 11.43
CA TRP A 89 8.53 -6.95 11.91
C TRP A 89 9.03 -8.38 12.09
N GLN A 90 8.15 -9.30 12.49
CA GLN A 90 8.49 -10.71 12.60
C GLN A 90 8.85 -11.31 11.25
N GLN A 91 8.06 -11.00 10.21
CA GLN A 91 8.32 -11.45 8.84
C GLN A 91 9.60 -10.84 8.28
N VAL A 92 9.85 -9.56 8.58
CA VAL A 92 11.09 -8.89 8.18
C VAL A 92 12.29 -9.58 8.83
N ALA A 93 12.23 -9.84 10.13
CA ALA A 93 13.31 -10.53 10.85
C ALA A 93 13.60 -11.89 10.22
N PHE A 94 12.57 -12.68 9.99
CA PHE A 94 12.71 -14.00 9.36
C PHE A 94 13.39 -13.87 7.98
N SER A 95 12.96 -12.89 7.18
CA SER A 95 13.48 -12.71 5.81
C SER A 95 14.96 -12.33 5.78
N ILE A 96 15.46 -11.63 6.80
CA ILE A 96 16.88 -11.24 6.88
C ILE A 96 17.72 -12.24 7.68
N GLY A 97 17.12 -13.38 8.10
CA GLY A 97 17.83 -14.42 8.82
C GLY A 97 18.01 -14.16 10.31
N GLU A 98 17.17 -13.32 10.92
CA GLU A 98 17.21 -13.02 12.33
C GLU A 98 16.06 -13.72 13.08
N TYR A 99 16.31 -14.17 14.31
CA TYR A 99 15.27 -14.81 15.12
C TYR A 99 14.49 -13.82 15.97
N ASP A 100 15.06 -12.65 16.26
CA ASP A 100 14.46 -11.64 17.12
C ASP A 100 13.84 -10.54 16.27
N GLU A 101 12.52 -10.39 16.34
CA GLU A 101 11.79 -9.36 15.60
C GLU A 101 12.21 -7.93 16.01
N SER A 102 12.76 -7.77 17.21
CA SER A 102 13.19 -6.46 17.68
C SER A 102 14.45 -5.96 16.94
N TYR A 103 15.24 -6.86 16.36
CA TYR A 103 16.47 -6.48 15.68
C TYR A 103 16.22 -5.56 14.48
N PRO A 104 15.39 -5.96 13.49
CA PRO A 104 15.16 -5.06 12.35
C PRO A 104 14.40 -3.80 12.75
N ARG A 105 13.49 -3.90 13.74
CA ARG A 105 12.74 -2.74 14.21
C ARG A 105 13.66 -1.72 14.89
N LYS A 106 14.57 -2.17 15.75
CA LYS A 106 15.53 -1.28 16.41
C LYS A 106 16.49 -0.64 15.41
N LYS A 107 16.97 -1.41 14.45
CA LYS A 107 17.84 -0.90 13.40
C LYS A 107 17.13 0.16 12.57
N HIS A 108 15.87 -0.10 12.21
CA HIS A 108 15.00 0.83 11.51
C HIS A 108 14.81 2.13 12.29
N ASN A 109 14.47 2.02 13.58
CA ASN A 109 14.20 3.17 14.43
C ASN A 109 15.46 4.04 14.59
N LYS A 110 16.61 3.40 14.75
CA LYS A 110 17.88 4.11 14.83
C LYS A 110 18.20 4.84 13.52
N PHE A 111 17.98 4.18 12.39
CA PHE A 111 18.20 4.78 11.09
C PHE A 111 17.35 6.05 10.92
N LEU A 112 16.05 5.97 11.23
CA LEU A 112 15.16 7.13 11.10
C LEU A 112 15.55 8.26 12.05
N LYS A 113 15.98 7.92 13.27
CA LYS A 113 16.44 8.91 14.24
C LYS A 113 17.69 9.64 13.77
N ASP A 114 18.63 8.91 13.18
CA ASP A 114 19.91 9.45 12.72
C ASP A 114 19.82 10.12 11.35
N TYR A 115 18.76 9.85 10.59
CA TYR A 115 18.59 10.41 9.26
C TYR A 115 18.22 11.90 9.35
N LYS A 116 18.99 12.76 8.68
CA LYS A 116 18.83 14.21 8.72
C LYS A 116 18.07 14.78 7.51
N GLY A 117 17.70 13.94 6.56
CA GLY A 117 16.93 14.35 5.41
C GLY A 117 15.42 14.20 5.65
N ASP A 118 14.64 14.48 4.62
CA ASP A 118 13.19 14.34 4.66
C ASP A 118 12.80 12.88 4.44
N VAL A 119 12.09 12.29 5.42
CA VAL A 119 11.59 10.90 5.34
C VAL A 119 10.07 10.83 5.17
N THR A 120 9.40 11.95 4.96
CA THR A 120 7.95 12.01 4.75
C THR A 120 7.62 11.73 3.27
N LEU A 121 7.68 10.48 2.91
CA LEU A 121 7.37 10.04 1.54
C LEU A 121 5.97 9.47 1.41
#